data_0c202f093bde1f07528a61c77cba1b1b
#
_entry.id   0c202f093bde1f07528a61c77cba1b1b
#
_cell.length_a   1.000
_cell.length_b   1.000
_cell.length_c   1.000
_cell.angle_alpha   90.00
_cell.angle_beta   90.00
_cell.angle_gamma   90.00
#
_symmetry.space_group_name_H-M   'P 1'
#
loop_
_entity.id
_entity.type
_entity.pdbx_description
1 polymer ?
#
loop_
_entity_poly.entity_id
_entity_poly.type
_entity_poly.pdbx_seq_one_letter_code
_entity_poly.pdbx_strand_id
1 'polypeptide(L)'
;MNVQVNQNERLIRPSDPSIRYTGRIDNSNPDAPFLIYVCSQVEFRVTGHVLRVFIENIHSFYENRLGVIINGVESAVLLESGAQVIDLSDRMTDGENHVLLFKRQDCCHALVLHGFAVAEDAELLPLSPRPKRRMEVYGDSVSAGEVSEAEFACGQVDPEGHNGRYSNGYLSYSWQTARLLGAELHDIATGGMALEDGTGYFYSPDYIGMLSSWDKINYYCLLYTSDAA
;
A
#
# COMPACT_ATOMS: atom_id res chain seq x y z
N MET A 1 -1.64 13.32 -12.82
CA MET A 1 -1.66 14.49 -11.89
C MET A 1 -0.64 15.53 -12.33
N ASN A 2 -0.94 16.85 -12.21
CA ASN A 2 0.08 17.89 -12.39
C ASN A 2 0.76 18.14 -11.03
N VAL A 3 2.02 17.72 -10.90
CA VAL A 3 2.79 17.82 -9.65
C VAL A 3 3.44 19.18 -9.55
N GLN A 4 3.11 19.94 -8.52
CA GLN A 4 3.72 21.25 -8.24
C GLN A 4 4.34 21.25 -6.84
N VAL A 5 5.63 21.56 -6.77
CA VAL A 5 6.37 21.77 -5.53
C VAL A 5 6.34 23.24 -5.13
N ASN A 6 6.44 23.51 -3.84
CA ASN A 6 6.52 24.86 -3.32
C ASN A 6 7.93 25.47 -3.55
N GLN A 7 8.08 26.77 -3.29
CA GLN A 7 9.38 27.39 -3.22
C GLN A 7 10.22 26.73 -2.10
N ASN A 8 11.50 26.47 -2.37
CA ASN A 8 12.44 25.75 -1.50
C ASN A 8 12.12 24.24 -1.31
N GLU A 9 11.33 23.65 -2.22
CA GLU A 9 11.14 22.21 -2.30
C GLU A 9 11.64 21.67 -3.62
N ARG A 10 12.05 20.41 -3.62
CA ARG A 10 12.35 19.64 -4.83
C ARG A 10 11.49 18.40 -4.93
N LEU A 11 11.23 17.97 -6.16
CA LEU A 11 10.48 16.75 -6.45
C LEU A 11 11.45 15.55 -6.48
N ILE A 12 11.11 14.51 -5.75
CA ILE A 12 11.63 13.15 -5.91
C ILE A 12 10.63 12.38 -6.76
N ARG A 13 11.07 11.84 -7.88
CA ARG A 13 10.23 11.03 -8.76
C ARG A 13 10.05 9.62 -8.17
N PRO A 14 8.92 8.96 -8.43
CA PRO A 14 8.71 7.58 -8.03
C PRO A 14 9.79 6.62 -8.57
N SER A 15 10.35 6.90 -9.74
CA SER A 15 11.41 6.12 -10.37
C SER A 15 12.81 6.32 -9.77
N ASP A 16 12.97 7.16 -8.74
CA ASP A 16 14.27 7.39 -8.10
C ASP A 16 14.82 6.08 -7.52
N PRO A 17 16.07 5.69 -7.83
CA PRO A 17 16.65 4.41 -7.40
C PRO A 17 16.81 4.28 -5.87
N SER A 18 16.73 5.38 -5.12
CA SER A 18 16.76 5.37 -3.66
C SER A 18 15.41 4.98 -3.04
N ILE A 19 14.36 4.90 -3.86
CA ILE A 19 13.03 4.45 -3.42
C ILE A 19 12.93 2.95 -3.60
N ARG A 20 12.50 2.25 -2.56
CA ARG A 20 12.24 0.82 -2.57
C ARG A 20 10.76 0.55 -2.64
N TYR A 21 10.37 -0.30 -3.57
CA TYR A 21 9.04 -0.86 -3.66
C TYR A 21 9.06 -2.32 -3.20
N THR A 22 8.04 -2.71 -2.43
CA THR A 22 7.83 -4.10 -2.01
C THR A 22 6.36 -4.44 -2.16
N GLY A 23 6.06 -5.63 -2.69
CA GLY A 23 4.72 -6.06 -3.05
C GLY A 23 4.59 -6.27 -4.55
N ARG A 24 3.43 -6.75 -4.98
CA ARG A 24 3.12 -6.89 -6.39
C ARG A 24 2.57 -5.55 -6.90
N ILE A 25 3.40 -4.82 -7.63
CA ILE A 25 3.15 -3.45 -8.07
C ILE A 25 3.34 -3.35 -9.58
N ASP A 26 2.40 -2.74 -10.28
CA ASP A 26 2.55 -2.45 -11.70
C ASP A 26 3.46 -1.24 -11.90
N ASN A 27 4.65 -1.51 -12.40
CA ASN A 27 5.70 -0.53 -12.72
C ASN A 27 5.83 -0.29 -14.24
N SER A 28 4.82 -0.55 -15.03
CA SER A 28 4.81 -0.28 -16.47
C SER A 28 5.09 1.21 -16.76
N ASN A 29 4.69 2.09 -15.84
CA ASN A 29 5.14 3.47 -15.78
C ASN A 29 5.91 3.71 -14.47
N PRO A 30 7.26 3.71 -14.48
CA PRO A 30 8.05 3.89 -13.26
C PRO A 30 7.84 5.24 -12.54
N ASP A 31 7.40 6.27 -13.25
CA ASP A 31 7.07 7.59 -12.69
C ASP A 31 5.62 7.68 -12.18
N ALA A 32 4.84 6.60 -12.30
CA ALA A 32 3.50 6.49 -11.77
C ALA A 32 3.16 5.03 -11.42
N PRO A 33 3.89 4.39 -10.50
CA PRO A 33 3.64 3.00 -10.10
C PRO A 33 2.24 2.85 -9.54
N PHE A 34 1.60 1.72 -9.89
CA PHE A 34 0.23 1.41 -9.54
C PHE A 34 0.20 0.32 -8.46
N LEU A 35 -0.25 0.69 -7.27
CA LEU A 35 -0.35 -0.17 -6.11
C LEU A 35 -1.79 -0.63 -5.94
N ILE A 36 -2.05 -1.92 -6.11
CA ILE A 36 -3.40 -2.47 -6.00
C ILE A 36 -3.56 -3.44 -4.83
N TYR A 37 -2.59 -4.31 -4.62
CA TYR A 37 -2.69 -5.31 -3.56
C TYR A 37 -2.36 -4.73 -2.19
N VAL A 38 -3.00 -5.27 -1.17
CA VAL A 38 -2.74 -4.93 0.23
C VAL A 38 -1.25 -5.11 0.57
N CYS A 39 -0.77 -4.39 1.55
CA CYS A 39 0.63 -4.42 1.99
C CYS A 39 1.67 -4.00 0.94
N SER A 40 1.24 -3.52 -0.24
CA SER A 40 2.17 -2.90 -1.19
C SER A 40 2.81 -1.66 -0.55
N GLN A 41 4.14 -1.58 -0.62
CA GLN A 41 4.96 -0.64 0.15
C GLN A 41 5.82 0.23 -0.74
N VAL A 42 6.05 1.45 -0.25
CA VAL A 42 7.02 2.42 -0.77
C VAL A 42 7.89 2.87 0.38
N GLU A 43 9.19 2.66 0.31
CA GLU A 43 10.13 2.88 1.39
C GLU A 43 11.33 3.71 0.92
N PHE A 44 11.72 4.71 1.70
CA PHE A 44 12.92 5.51 1.48
C PHE A 44 13.41 6.15 2.78
N ARG A 45 14.65 6.65 2.76
CA ARG A 45 15.21 7.48 3.84
C ARG A 45 15.57 8.84 3.29
N VAL A 46 15.28 9.88 4.06
CA VAL A 46 15.48 11.27 3.65
C VAL A 46 15.82 12.14 4.84
N THR A 47 16.63 13.18 4.62
CA THR A 47 16.90 14.20 5.64
C THR A 47 15.88 15.33 5.61
N GLY A 48 15.72 16.02 6.73
CA GLY A 48 14.89 17.23 6.85
C GLY A 48 13.42 16.95 7.15
N HIS A 49 12.67 18.00 7.44
CA HIS A 49 11.33 17.94 8.03
C HIS A 49 10.20 18.17 7.01
N VAL A 50 10.49 18.26 5.71
CA VAL A 50 9.46 18.45 4.68
C VAL A 50 9.18 17.15 3.96
N LEU A 51 7.92 16.73 3.95
CA LEU A 51 7.46 15.61 3.14
C LEU A 51 6.01 15.83 2.70
N ARG A 52 5.82 16.01 1.39
CA ARG A 52 4.48 15.96 0.79
C ARG A 52 4.42 14.85 -0.25
N VAL A 53 3.37 14.06 -0.21
CA VAL A 53 3.15 12.91 -1.09
C VAL A 53 2.10 13.28 -2.13
N PHE A 54 2.44 13.15 -3.40
CA PHE A 54 1.53 13.32 -4.53
C PHE A 54 0.98 11.95 -4.92
N ILE A 55 -0.29 11.73 -4.68
CA ILE A 55 -0.94 10.43 -4.83
C ILE A 55 -2.32 10.57 -5.47
N GLU A 56 -2.74 9.55 -6.18
CA GLU A 56 -4.10 9.43 -6.68
C GLU A 56 -4.75 8.19 -6.08
N ASN A 57 -5.91 8.37 -5.46
CA ASN A 57 -6.73 7.31 -4.93
C ASN A 57 -7.82 6.96 -5.97
N ILE A 58 -7.67 5.81 -6.60
CA ILE A 58 -8.71 5.24 -7.45
C ILE A 58 -9.67 4.52 -6.53
N HIS A 59 -10.63 5.31 -6.06
CA HIS A 59 -11.59 4.89 -5.05
C HIS A 59 -12.70 4.04 -5.69
N SER A 60 -13.05 2.94 -5.02
CA SER A 60 -14.22 2.13 -5.37
C SER A 60 -15.38 2.42 -4.43
N PHE A 61 -15.53 1.70 -3.33
CA PHE A 61 -16.75 1.79 -2.52
C PHE A 61 -16.54 2.02 -1.01
N TYR A 62 -15.45 1.62 -0.41
CA TYR A 62 -15.17 1.87 1.01
C TYR A 62 -14.23 3.06 1.21
N GLU A 63 -14.21 3.62 2.44
CA GLU A 63 -13.18 4.60 2.75
C GLU A 63 -11.78 3.95 2.60
N ASN A 64 -10.86 4.66 1.99
CA ASN A 64 -9.48 4.22 1.84
C ASN A 64 -8.54 5.06 2.69
N ARG A 65 -7.58 4.41 3.34
CA ARG A 65 -6.56 5.06 4.15
C ARG A 65 -5.17 4.64 3.67
N LEU A 66 -4.30 5.62 3.51
CA LEU A 66 -2.87 5.37 3.33
C LEU A 66 -2.26 5.02 4.69
N GLY A 67 -1.57 3.90 4.76
CA GLY A 67 -0.74 3.59 5.91
C GLY A 67 0.58 4.34 5.84
N VAL A 68 1.00 4.90 6.95
CA VAL A 68 2.22 5.71 7.07
C VAL A 68 3.01 5.26 8.29
N ILE A 69 4.26 4.88 8.09
CA ILE A 69 5.21 4.62 9.17
C ILE A 69 6.40 5.54 8.97
N ILE A 70 6.58 6.50 9.87
CA ILE A 70 7.73 7.39 9.87
C ILE A 70 8.49 7.19 11.18
N ASN A 71 9.77 6.87 11.08
CA ASN A 71 10.64 6.61 12.23
C ASN A 71 10.08 5.56 13.19
N GLY A 72 9.39 4.54 12.66
CA GLY A 72 8.77 3.47 13.44
C GLY A 72 7.42 3.80 14.07
N VAL A 73 6.90 5.00 13.87
CA VAL A 73 5.57 5.41 14.37
C VAL A 73 4.55 5.18 13.26
N GLU A 74 3.62 4.25 13.51
CA GLU A 74 2.51 3.97 12.60
C GLU A 74 1.39 5.00 12.75
N SER A 75 0.78 5.34 11.63
CA SER A 75 -0.39 6.19 11.53
C SER A 75 -1.12 5.94 10.20
N ALA A 76 -2.26 6.58 10.02
CA ALA A 76 -3.02 6.49 8.78
C ALA A 76 -3.53 7.87 8.34
N VAL A 77 -3.72 8.03 7.02
CA VAL A 77 -4.32 9.22 6.44
C VAL A 77 -5.53 8.80 5.62
N LEU A 78 -6.70 9.39 5.90
CA LEU A 78 -7.88 9.20 5.08
C LEU A 78 -7.65 9.83 3.70
N LEU A 79 -7.96 9.08 2.66
CA LEU A 79 -7.81 9.53 1.28
C LEU A 79 -9.15 9.95 0.68
N GLU A 80 -9.16 11.11 0.05
CA GLU A 80 -10.24 11.52 -0.85
C GLU A 80 -10.14 10.74 -2.18
N SER A 81 -11.23 10.74 -2.96
CA SER A 81 -11.20 10.17 -4.30
C SER A 81 -10.40 11.04 -5.25
N GLY A 82 -9.61 10.43 -6.13
CA GLY A 82 -8.80 11.12 -7.12
C GLY A 82 -7.44 11.60 -6.63
N ALA A 83 -6.89 12.56 -7.37
CA ALA A 83 -5.54 13.07 -7.15
C ALA A 83 -5.50 14.10 -6.02
N GLN A 84 -4.56 13.92 -5.09
CA GLN A 84 -4.41 14.77 -3.91
C GLN A 84 -2.96 14.87 -3.46
N VAL A 85 -2.69 15.85 -2.60
CA VAL A 85 -1.41 16.04 -1.94
C VAL A 85 -1.60 15.79 -0.44
N ILE A 86 -0.79 14.91 0.12
CA ILE A 86 -0.78 14.62 1.54
C ILE A 86 0.46 15.26 2.15
N ASP A 87 0.28 16.16 3.10
CA ASP A 87 1.39 16.74 3.85
C ASP A 87 1.65 15.89 5.10
N LEU A 88 2.87 15.37 5.19
CA LEU A 88 3.37 14.56 6.31
C LEU A 88 4.51 15.25 7.06
N SER A 89 4.74 16.51 6.80
CA SER A 89 5.86 17.27 7.38
C SER A 89 5.79 17.34 8.92
N ASP A 90 4.60 17.33 9.48
CA ASP A 90 4.38 17.31 10.94
C ASP A 90 4.84 16.01 11.63
N ARG A 91 5.10 14.96 10.84
CA ARG A 91 5.57 13.64 11.31
C ARG A 91 7.07 13.44 11.11
N MET A 92 7.71 14.38 10.45
CA MET A 92 9.14 14.36 10.15
C MET A 92 9.96 15.03 11.26
N THR A 93 11.23 14.67 11.32
CA THR A 93 12.23 15.36 12.16
C THR A 93 13.17 16.19 11.30
N ASP A 94 13.92 17.12 11.89
CA ASP A 94 14.93 17.90 11.17
C ASP A 94 16.14 17.06 10.69
N GLY A 95 16.31 15.85 11.24
CA GLY A 95 17.40 14.94 10.92
C GLY A 95 17.03 13.90 9.86
N GLU A 96 17.57 12.71 10.02
CA GLU A 96 17.25 11.55 9.17
C GLU A 96 15.86 11.00 9.50
N ASN A 97 15.11 10.70 8.44
CA ASN A 97 13.81 10.06 8.57
C ASN A 97 13.76 8.79 7.72
N HIS A 98 13.19 7.75 8.28
CA HIS A 98 12.82 6.52 7.58
C HIS A 98 11.32 6.55 7.31
N VAL A 99 10.94 6.56 6.05
CA VAL A 99 9.56 6.66 5.59
C VAL A 99 9.15 5.35 4.94
N LEU A 100 8.04 4.78 5.37
CA LEU A 100 7.37 3.66 4.74
C LEU A 100 5.89 4.01 4.58
N LEU A 101 5.44 4.07 3.34
CA LEU A 101 4.05 4.23 2.97
C LEU A 101 3.50 2.90 2.49
N PHE A 102 2.27 2.56 2.82
CA PHE A 102 1.71 1.28 2.41
C PHE A 102 0.21 1.32 2.16
N LYS A 103 -0.23 0.44 1.30
CA LYS A 103 -1.64 0.21 1.05
C LYS A 103 -2.23 -0.65 2.16
N ARG A 104 -3.23 -0.10 2.89
CA ARG A 104 -3.82 -0.73 4.07
C ARG A 104 -4.86 -1.80 3.74
N GLN A 105 -5.57 -1.60 2.64
CA GLN A 105 -6.70 -2.43 2.23
C GLN A 105 -6.36 -3.23 0.98
N ASP A 106 -7.20 -4.19 0.68
CA ASP A 106 -7.13 -5.04 -0.49
C ASP A 106 -7.36 -4.28 -1.82
N CYS A 107 -7.61 -5.01 -2.90
CA CYS A 107 -7.76 -4.43 -4.23
C CYS A 107 -9.11 -3.72 -4.49
N CYS A 108 -9.96 -3.52 -3.47
CA CYS A 108 -11.15 -2.67 -3.60
C CYS A 108 -10.82 -1.20 -3.91
N HIS A 109 -9.59 -0.79 -3.69
CA HIS A 109 -9.02 0.50 -4.08
C HIS A 109 -7.66 0.32 -4.72
N ALA A 110 -7.21 1.29 -5.49
CA ALA A 110 -5.85 1.35 -6.00
C ALA A 110 -5.23 2.72 -5.75
N LEU A 111 -3.92 2.75 -5.67
CA LEU A 111 -3.14 3.97 -5.48
C LEU A 111 -2.17 4.15 -6.63
N VAL A 112 -2.10 5.36 -7.17
CA VAL A 112 -1.03 5.77 -8.11
C VAL A 112 -0.15 6.78 -7.41
N LEU A 113 1.15 6.52 -7.37
CA LEU A 113 2.11 7.43 -6.77
C LEU A 113 2.69 8.34 -7.86
N HIS A 114 2.69 9.66 -7.61
CA HIS A 114 3.18 10.66 -8.58
C HIS A 114 4.46 11.35 -8.11
N GLY A 115 4.89 11.13 -6.88
CA GLY A 115 6.15 11.66 -6.35
C GLY A 115 6.07 12.18 -4.94
N PHE A 116 7.21 12.73 -4.50
CA PHE A 116 7.37 13.31 -3.17
C PHE A 116 8.01 14.68 -3.29
N ALA A 117 7.49 15.68 -2.58
CA ALA A 117 8.21 16.93 -2.38
C ALA A 117 8.92 16.87 -1.03
N VAL A 118 10.18 17.24 -1.04
CA VAL A 118 11.04 17.38 0.14
C VAL A 118 11.72 18.74 0.11
N ALA A 119 12.38 19.16 1.19
CA ALA A 119 13.16 20.37 1.18
C ALA A 119 14.22 20.34 0.06
N GLU A 120 14.59 21.49 -0.51
CA GLU A 120 15.52 21.58 -1.63
C GLU A 120 16.88 20.98 -1.30
N ASP A 121 17.33 21.15 -0.06
CA ASP A 121 18.60 20.64 0.48
C ASP A 121 18.51 19.24 1.10
N ALA A 122 17.34 18.61 1.10
CA ALA A 122 17.16 17.26 1.63
C ALA A 122 17.94 16.23 0.80
N GLU A 123 18.54 15.26 1.45
CA GLU A 123 19.29 14.16 0.83
C GLU A 123 18.53 12.84 0.99
N LEU A 124 18.48 12.04 -0.08
CA LEU A 124 18.05 10.66 -0.02
C LEU A 124 19.21 9.79 0.49
N LEU A 125 18.94 8.99 1.51
CA LEU A 125 19.92 8.16 2.17
C LEU A 125 19.77 6.69 1.78
N PRO A 126 20.85 5.89 1.79
CA PRO A 126 20.77 4.48 1.48
C PRO A 126 19.84 3.73 2.44
N LEU A 127 19.00 2.87 1.92
CA LEU A 127 18.24 1.89 2.70
C LEU A 127 19.13 0.71 3.11
N SER A 128 18.74 0.04 4.19
CA SER A 128 19.33 -1.26 4.55
C SER A 128 19.16 -2.27 3.41
N PRO A 129 20.05 -3.26 3.26
CA PRO A 129 19.88 -4.31 2.26
C PRO A 129 18.50 -4.98 2.35
N ARG A 130 17.96 -5.41 1.20
CA ARG A 130 16.70 -6.15 1.17
C ARG A 130 16.80 -7.45 1.99
N PRO A 131 15.71 -7.87 2.66
CA PRO A 131 15.61 -9.21 3.20
C PRO A 131 15.94 -10.28 2.16
N LYS A 132 16.62 -11.35 2.58
CA LYS A 132 16.92 -12.46 1.69
C LYS A 132 15.74 -13.38 1.44
N ARG A 133 14.78 -13.36 2.37
CA ARG A 133 13.57 -14.17 2.29
C ARG A 133 12.47 -13.38 1.62
N ARG A 134 11.67 -14.06 0.83
CA ARG A 134 10.44 -13.53 0.23
C ARG A 134 9.29 -14.43 0.61
N MET A 135 8.13 -13.85 0.84
CA MET A 135 6.90 -14.54 1.19
C MET A 135 5.78 -14.00 0.31
N GLU A 136 5.08 -14.88 -0.35
CA GLU A 136 3.82 -14.56 -1.02
C GLU A 136 2.67 -15.18 -0.24
N VAL A 137 1.59 -14.42 -0.10
CA VAL A 137 0.36 -14.86 0.53
C VAL A 137 -0.78 -14.65 -0.45
N TYR A 138 -1.57 -15.68 -0.62
CA TYR A 138 -2.80 -15.68 -1.41
C TYR A 138 -3.94 -15.95 -0.45
N GLY A 139 -4.94 -15.10 -0.42
CA GLY A 139 -6.00 -15.23 0.56
C GLY A 139 -7.15 -14.24 0.36
N ASP A 140 -7.96 -14.18 1.37
CA ASP A 140 -9.16 -13.37 1.44
C ASP A 140 -9.01 -12.18 2.43
N SER A 141 -10.12 -11.71 2.95
CA SER A 141 -10.21 -10.62 3.92
C SER A 141 -9.34 -10.82 5.17
N VAL A 142 -9.20 -12.06 5.65
CA VAL A 142 -8.38 -12.37 6.83
C VAL A 142 -6.90 -12.12 6.53
N SER A 143 -6.43 -12.55 5.37
CA SER A 143 -5.06 -12.30 4.92
C SER A 143 -4.81 -10.81 4.67
N ALA A 144 -5.79 -10.11 4.10
CA ALA A 144 -5.72 -8.67 3.86
C ALA A 144 -5.74 -7.83 5.14
N GLY A 145 -6.13 -8.40 6.29
CA GLY A 145 -6.24 -7.68 7.56
C GLY A 145 -7.47 -6.79 7.63
N GLU A 146 -8.57 -7.20 6.99
CA GLU A 146 -9.84 -6.50 7.14
C GLU A 146 -10.30 -6.51 8.59
N VAL A 147 -10.87 -5.38 9.04
CA VAL A 147 -11.40 -5.16 10.39
C VAL A 147 -10.38 -5.41 11.52
N SER A 148 -9.09 -5.53 11.21
CA SER A 148 -8.05 -5.88 12.19
C SER A 148 -7.85 -4.85 13.31
N GLU A 149 -8.31 -3.60 13.14
CA GLU A 149 -8.29 -2.56 14.18
C GLU A 149 -9.56 -2.51 15.03
N ALA A 150 -10.55 -3.36 14.77
CA ALA A 150 -11.81 -3.40 15.54
C ALA A 150 -11.75 -4.36 16.73
N GLU A 151 -10.72 -4.33 17.54
CA GLU A 151 -10.54 -5.19 18.72
C GLU A 151 -11.73 -5.11 19.69
N PHE A 152 -12.37 -3.94 19.79
CA PHE A 152 -13.54 -3.72 20.62
C PHE A 152 -14.77 -4.54 20.19
N ALA A 153 -14.79 -5.06 18.95
CA ALA A 153 -15.87 -5.87 18.40
C ALA A 153 -15.52 -7.37 18.34
N CYS A 154 -14.44 -7.82 18.98
CA CYS A 154 -14.06 -9.21 18.98
C CYS A 154 -15.18 -10.12 19.50
N GLY A 155 -15.52 -11.18 18.72
CA GLY A 155 -16.60 -12.12 19.04
C GLY A 155 -18.02 -11.58 18.84
N GLN A 156 -18.16 -10.42 18.20
CA GLN A 156 -19.42 -9.79 17.82
C GLN A 156 -19.52 -9.65 16.30
N VAL A 157 -20.67 -9.18 15.82
CA VAL A 157 -20.79 -8.76 14.42
C VAL A 157 -19.90 -7.55 14.15
N ASP A 158 -19.45 -7.39 12.91
CA ASP A 158 -18.64 -6.24 12.52
C ASP A 158 -19.32 -4.93 12.90
N PRO A 159 -18.55 -3.92 13.33
CA PRO A 159 -19.12 -2.66 13.74
C PRO A 159 -19.81 -1.96 12.56
N GLU A 160 -20.89 -1.28 12.83
CA GLU A 160 -21.61 -0.50 11.83
C GLU A 160 -20.67 0.55 11.20
N GLY A 161 -20.70 0.68 9.88
CA GLY A 161 -19.85 1.61 9.14
C GLY A 161 -18.36 1.23 9.15
N HIS A 162 -18.02 -0.05 9.33
CA HIS A 162 -16.63 -0.52 9.31
C HIS A 162 -15.93 -0.23 7.97
N ASN A 163 -16.59 -0.36 6.87
CA ASN A 163 -16.32 0.08 5.49
C ASN A 163 -14.88 0.54 5.21
N GLY A 164 -13.90 -0.29 5.51
CA GLY A 164 -12.48 -0.02 5.35
C GLY A 164 -11.81 0.74 6.51
N ARG A 165 -12.57 1.41 7.37
CA ARG A 165 -12.04 2.22 8.49
C ARG A 165 -11.08 1.47 9.39
N TYR A 166 -11.41 0.23 9.71
CA TYR A 166 -10.65 -0.63 10.63
C TYR A 166 -9.76 -1.64 9.92
N SER A 167 -9.69 -1.59 8.61
CA SER A 167 -8.83 -2.48 7.82
C SER A 167 -7.38 -2.01 7.84
N ASN A 168 -6.46 -2.91 8.19
CA ASN A 168 -5.05 -2.60 8.26
C ASN A 168 -4.19 -3.83 7.96
N GLY A 169 -3.70 -3.92 6.73
CA GLY A 169 -2.80 -5.01 6.30
C GLY A 169 -1.54 -5.13 7.15
N TYR A 170 -1.06 -4.04 7.77
CA TYR A 170 0.09 -4.07 8.67
C TYR A 170 -0.13 -4.94 9.90
N LEU A 171 -1.38 -5.07 10.35
CA LEU A 171 -1.80 -5.92 11.48
C LEU A 171 -2.23 -7.32 11.03
N SER A 172 -2.31 -7.61 9.73
CA SER A 172 -2.64 -8.94 9.23
C SER A 172 -1.62 -9.99 9.70
N TYR A 173 -2.08 -11.23 9.82
CA TYR A 173 -1.16 -12.34 10.13
C TYR A 173 -0.07 -12.48 9.06
N SER A 174 -0.39 -12.16 7.81
CA SER A 174 0.53 -12.19 6.68
C SER A 174 1.74 -11.30 6.93
N TRP A 175 1.50 -10.02 7.22
CA TRP A 175 2.61 -9.10 7.43
C TRP A 175 3.31 -9.30 8.77
N GLN A 176 2.57 -9.66 9.82
CA GLN A 176 3.20 -10.01 11.10
C GLN A 176 4.17 -11.19 10.93
N THR A 177 3.75 -12.24 10.21
CA THR A 177 4.61 -13.39 9.92
C THR A 177 5.83 -12.99 9.10
N ALA A 178 5.65 -12.17 8.06
CA ALA A 178 6.78 -11.68 7.26
C ALA A 178 7.80 -10.89 8.10
N ARG A 179 7.34 -10.01 8.99
CA ARG A 179 8.21 -9.28 9.92
C ARG A 179 8.96 -10.22 10.86
N LEU A 180 8.30 -11.19 11.44
CA LEU A 180 8.92 -12.17 12.35
C LEU A 180 9.97 -13.02 11.64
N LEU A 181 9.75 -13.35 10.37
CA LEU A 181 10.69 -14.14 9.56
C LEU A 181 11.79 -13.29 8.91
N GLY A 182 11.73 -11.98 8.99
CA GLY A 182 12.60 -11.07 8.25
C GLY A 182 12.48 -11.30 6.75
N ALA A 183 11.25 -11.33 6.23
CA ALA A 183 10.94 -11.55 4.82
C ALA A 183 10.27 -10.33 4.19
N GLU A 184 10.49 -10.12 2.89
CA GLU A 184 9.65 -9.25 2.08
C GLU A 184 8.30 -9.94 1.86
N LEU A 185 7.21 -9.17 1.90
CA LEU A 185 5.85 -9.68 1.71
C LEU A 185 5.27 -9.21 0.38
N HIS A 186 4.70 -10.14 -0.37
CA HIS A 186 3.74 -9.89 -1.44
C HIS A 186 2.41 -10.51 -1.00
N ASP A 187 1.45 -9.69 -0.62
CA ASP A 187 0.14 -10.15 -0.16
C ASP A 187 -0.90 -9.93 -1.27
N ILE A 188 -1.31 -11.03 -1.88
CA ILE A 188 -2.27 -11.06 -3.00
C ILE A 188 -3.63 -11.51 -2.45
N ALA A 189 -4.07 -10.83 -1.42
CA ALA A 189 -5.32 -11.11 -0.75
C ALA A 189 -6.39 -10.09 -1.15
N THR A 190 -7.62 -10.56 -1.24
CA THR A 190 -8.79 -9.74 -1.60
C THR A 190 -10.01 -10.20 -0.81
N GLY A 191 -10.71 -9.27 -0.19
CA GLY A 191 -11.93 -9.56 0.55
C GLY A 191 -12.95 -10.32 -0.28
N GLY A 192 -13.57 -11.35 0.32
CA GLY A 192 -14.55 -12.18 -0.34
C GLY A 192 -14.02 -13.18 -1.36
N MET A 193 -12.71 -13.19 -1.64
CA MET A 193 -12.11 -14.08 -2.65
C MET A 193 -12.20 -15.55 -2.22
N ALA A 194 -12.62 -16.39 -3.15
CA ALA A 194 -12.53 -17.85 -3.04
C ALA A 194 -11.45 -18.40 -4.00
N LEU A 195 -11.24 -19.70 -3.95
CA LEU A 195 -10.28 -20.37 -4.81
C LEU A 195 -10.72 -20.33 -6.29
N GLU A 196 -11.99 -20.63 -6.56
CA GLU A 196 -12.56 -20.76 -7.90
C GLU A 196 -13.39 -19.55 -8.29
N ASP A 197 -13.43 -19.24 -9.57
CA ASP A 197 -14.28 -18.20 -10.14
C ASP A 197 -15.77 -18.47 -9.87
N GLY A 198 -16.55 -17.43 -9.75
CA GLY A 198 -18.00 -17.52 -9.53
C GLY A 198 -18.42 -18.07 -8.16
N THR A 199 -17.46 -18.28 -7.27
CA THR A 199 -17.66 -18.70 -5.89
C THR A 199 -17.19 -17.61 -4.89
N GLY A 200 -17.25 -17.87 -3.62
CA GLY A 200 -16.88 -16.90 -2.61
C GLY A 200 -18.07 -16.08 -2.12
N TYR A 201 -17.78 -14.97 -1.45
CA TYR A 201 -18.81 -14.21 -0.73
C TYR A 201 -19.92 -13.65 -1.64
N PHE A 202 -19.56 -13.22 -2.85
CA PHE A 202 -20.52 -12.54 -3.73
C PHE A 202 -21.33 -13.48 -4.63
N TYR A 203 -20.95 -14.73 -4.75
CA TYR A 203 -21.63 -15.73 -5.58
C TYR A 203 -22.01 -15.27 -7.00
N SER A 204 -21.20 -14.36 -7.57
CA SER A 204 -21.39 -13.86 -8.92
C SER A 204 -20.56 -14.70 -9.90
N PRO A 205 -21.14 -15.17 -11.04
CA PRO A 205 -20.36 -15.88 -12.05
C PRO A 205 -19.23 -15.05 -12.66
N ASP A 206 -19.33 -13.72 -12.57
CA ASP A 206 -18.29 -12.80 -13.05
C ASP A 206 -17.22 -12.49 -11.97
N TYR A 207 -17.38 -13.05 -10.78
CA TYR A 207 -16.44 -12.83 -9.69
C TYR A 207 -15.19 -13.71 -9.87
N ILE A 208 -14.04 -13.05 -9.88
CA ILE A 208 -12.76 -13.70 -10.15
C ILE A 208 -12.22 -14.32 -8.87
N GLY A 209 -11.89 -15.60 -8.95
CA GLY A 209 -11.25 -16.34 -7.90
C GLY A 209 -9.72 -16.28 -7.96
N MET A 210 -9.11 -16.91 -6.98
CA MET A 210 -7.64 -16.93 -6.83
C MET A 210 -6.96 -17.65 -8.00
N LEU A 211 -7.57 -18.72 -8.54
CA LEU A 211 -7.01 -19.48 -9.68
C LEU A 211 -6.87 -18.64 -10.96
N SER A 212 -7.70 -17.62 -11.13
CA SER A 212 -7.66 -16.73 -12.29
C SER A 212 -6.90 -15.42 -12.03
N SER A 213 -6.55 -15.14 -10.79
CA SER A 213 -5.91 -13.85 -10.41
C SER A 213 -4.50 -14.00 -9.80
N TRP A 214 -4.09 -15.20 -9.39
CA TRP A 214 -2.85 -15.41 -8.65
C TRP A 214 -1.59 -14.92 -9.37
N ASP A 215 -1.58 -14.99 -10.71
CA ASP A 215 -0.47 -14.60 -11.57
C ASP A 215 -0.61 -13.17 -12.13
N LYS A 216 -1.68 -12.45 -11.80
CA LYS A 216 -1.94 -11.13 -12.34
C LYS A 216 -1.21 -10.05 -11.57
N ILE A 217 -0.61 -9.11 -12.30
CA ILE A 217 0.00 -7.93 -11.70
C ILE A 217 -1.06 -6.95 -11.19
N ASN A 218 -2.24 -6.99 -11.81
CA ASN A 218 -3.37 -6.15 -11.45
C ASN A 218 -4.65 -7.01 -11.43
N TYR A 219 -5.31 -7.07 -10.29
CA TYR A 219 -6.53 -7.84 -10.09
C TYR A 219 -7.66 -7.49 -11.07
N TYR A 220 -7.84 -6.19 -11.37
CA TYR A 220 -8.87 -5.74 -12.31
C TYR A 220 -8.48 -5.92 -13.77
N CYS A 221 -7.22 -6.06 -14.07
CA CYS A 221 -6.74 -6.21 -15.44
C CYS A 221 -6.22 -7.62 -15.69
N LEU A 222 -7.10 -8.52 -16.09
CA LEU A 222 -6.77 -9.90 -16.41
C LEU A 222 -5.79 -10.05 -17.59
N LEU A 223 -5.41 -8.94 -18.24
CA LEU A 223 -4.52 -8.96 -19.41
C LEU A 223 -3.02 -8.98 -19.04
N TYR A 224 -2.66 -8.68 -17.78
CA TYR A 224 -1.26 -8.62 -17.39
C TYR A 224 -0.93 -9.75 -16.42
N THR A 225 -0.04 -10.62 -16.85
CA THR A 225 0.63 -11.59 -15.97
C THR A 225 1.83 -10.90 -15.30
N SER A 226 2.03 -11.12 -14.01
CA SER A 226 3.30 -10.81 -13.39
C SER A 226 4.34 -11.79 -13.91
N ASP A 227 5.50 -11.34 -14.34
CA ASP A 227 6.66 -12.20 -14.43
C ASP A 227 7.03 -12.62 -12.99
N ALA A 228 6.36 -13.67 -12.52
CA ALA A 228 6.67 -14.29 -11.24
C ALA A 228 8.01 -15.00 -11.41
N ALA A 229 9.09 -14.33 -11.08
CA ALA A 229 10.43 -14.89 -10.99
C ALA A 229 10.85 -15.02 -9.53
#